data_2c69002fbf7b110fa581d503f450e7de
#
_entry.id   2c69002fbf7b110fa581d503f450e7de
#
_cell.length_a   1.000
_cell.length_b   1.000
_cell.length_c   1.000
_cell.angle_alpha   90.00
_cell.angle_beta   90.00
_cell.angle_gamma   90.00
#
_symmetry.space_group_name_H-M   'P 1'
#
loop_
_entity.id
_entity.type
_entity.pdbx_description
1 polymer ?
#
loop_
_entity_poly.entity_id
_entity_poly.type
_entity_poly.pdbx_seq_one_letter_code
_entity_poly.pdbx_strand_id
1 'polypeptide(L)'
;MKHRILYLLSALCILLTGCSALPGNTGDEIAYWTGEAPFHAAVIPAAPTCTDGVFYADGQALPTETFSGTLPEGQLTFLWCQYGGQIFLQNQQEDWSAEPISGSMDAVLCRLRDPEQLDQGRYALAWLESGQLTWLLPDLLTPYGIWQLEVSPDLQQAIFLTRQADRQGAFYCDGQQVVDLAVACGIAEDASLMLTARWLGADILVTATAGGSQESRLTDVYVYDCATELARPTVSRAAAYIPQRQEDGLQFYAGAAYATYRQNGTLRVTNLRTGDTHDTGVSADVPYHICTVGEDIAVVQEQ
;
A
#
# COMPACT_ATOMS: atom_id res chain seq x y z
N MET A 1 0.86 33.22 -28.69
CA MET A 1 1.10 32.02 -29.55
C MET A 1 2.48 31.42 -29.36
N LYS A 2 3.57 32.17 -29.18
CA LYS A 2 4.95 31.61 -29.04
C LYS A 2 5.15 30.74 -27.77
N HIS A 3 4.51 31.07 -26.66
CA HIS A 3 4.68 30.29 -25.41
C HIS A 3 3.97 28.92 -25.43
N ARG A 4 2.83 28.80 -26.14
CA ARG A 4 2.14 27.52 -26.26
C ARG A 4 2.89 26.48 -27.11
N ILE A 5 3.64 26.95 -28.10
CA ILE A 5 4.50 26.08 -28.94
C ILE A 5 5.70 25.58 -28.14
N LEU A 6 6.23 26.39 -27.23
CA LEU A 6 7.37 26.00 -26.40
C LEU A 6 6.99 24.90 -25.38
N TYR A 7 5.80 24.98 -24.79
CA TYR A 7 5.30 23.94 -23.89
C TYR A 7 4.96 22.62 -24.61
N LEU A 8 4.45 22.71 -25.83
CA LEU A 8 4.21 21.54 -26.67
C LEU A 8 5.52 20.84 -27.09
N LEU A 9 6.56 21.62 -27.41
CA LEU A 9 7.88 21.06 -27.71
C LEU A 9 8.56 20.46 -26.50
N SER A 10 8.45 21.06 -25.32
CA SER A 10 8.99 20.47 -24.07
C SER A 10 8.24 19.23 -23.65
N ALA A 11 6.90 19.20 -23.78
CA ALA A 11 6.11 18.01 -23.52
C ALA A 11 6.43 16.88 -24.52
N LEU A 12 6.63 17.21 -25.80
CA LEU A 12 7.04 16.24 -26.81
C LEU A 12 8.46 15.70 -26.57
N CYS A 13 9.40 16.52 -26.10
CA CYS A 13 10.73 16.05 -25.71
C CYS A 13 10.69 15.13 -24.48
N ILE A 14 9.80 15.39 -23.49
CA ILE A 14 9.63 14.53 -22.33
C ILE A 14 8.99 13.20 -22.74
N LEU A 15 8.03 13.21 -23.67
CA LEU A 15 7.42 11.99 -24.23
C LEU A 15 8.44 11.15 -25.01
N LEU A 16 9.33 11.80 -25.76
CA LEU A 16 10.37 11.10 -26.54
C LEU A 16 11.52 10.60 -25.66
N THR A 17 11.86 11.30 -24.57
CA THR A 17 12.91 10.83 -23.65
C THR A 17 12.42 9.79 -22.68
N GLY A 18 11.15 9.80 -22.31
CA GLY A 18 10.55 8.77 -21.42
C GLY A 18 10.43 7.39 -22.08
N CYS A 19 10.15 7.34 -23.38
CA CYS A 19 10.05 6.07 -24.14
C CYS A 19 11.37 5.65 -24.81
N SER A 20 12.32 6.55 -25.00
CA SER A 20 13.60 6.24 -25.66
C SER A 20 14.70 5.81 -24.70
N ALA A 21 14.43 5.76 -23.40
CA ALA A 21 15.42 5.38 -22.40
C ALA A 21 15.55 3.86 -22.20
N LEU A 22 14.80 3.06 -22.93
CA LEU A 22 15.12 1.65 -23.06
C LEU A 22 15.95 1.51 -24.35
N PRO A 23 17.28 1.32 -24.26
CA PRO A 23 18.08 0.98 -25.41
C PRO A 23 17.45 -0.27 -26.01
N GLY A 24 17.21 -0.22 -27.34
CA GLY A 24 16.75 -1.38 -28.05
C GLY A 24 17.63 -2.55 -27.66
N ASN A 25 17.04 -3.53 -27.06
CA ASN A 25 17.74 -4.65 -26.46
C ASN A 25 18.34 -5.48 -27.59
N THR A 26 19.59 -5.24 -27.89
CA THR A 26 20.41 -6.16 -28.67
C THR A 26 21.01 -7.19 -27.72
N GLY A 27 20.15 -8.00 -27.07
CA GLY A 27 20.55 -9.15 -26.28
C GLY A 27 21.41 -8.83 -25.04
N ASP A 28 20.94 -9.20 -23.92
CA ASP A 28 21.67 -9.66 -22.73
C ASP A 28 22.12 -8.65 -21.65
N GLU A 29 22.06 -7.35 -21.83
CA GLU A 29 22.31 -6.43 -20.71
C GLU A 29 21.19 -5.42 -20.52
N ILE A 30 20.42 -5.58 -19.46
CA ILE A 30 19.52 -4.52 -18.98
C ILE A 30 20.39 -3.50 -18.23
N ALA A 31 20.67 -2.38 -18.85
CA ALA A 31 21.30 -1.26 -18.17
C ALA A 31 20.29 -0.61 -17.23
N TYR A 32 20.38 -0.89 -15.93
CA TYR A 32 19.54 -0.27 -14.90
C TYR A 32 19.85 1.21 -14.66
N TRP A 33 20.97 1.70 -15.19
CA TRP A 33 21.44 3.05 -15.03
C TRP A 33 22.07 3.59 -16.30
N THR A 34 21.49 4.63 -16.89
CA THR A 34 22.00 5.32 -18.08
C THR A 34 22.34 6.79 -17.85
N GLY A 35 22.28 7.26 -16.60
CA GLY A 35 22.61 8.65 -16.25
C GLY A 35 24.11 8.90 -16.21
N GLU A 36 24.56 10.10 -16.59
CA GLU A 36 25.95 10.53 -16.49
C GLU A 36 26.40 10.78 -15.05
N ALA A 37 25.46 10.93 -14.11
CA ALA A 37 25.76 11.12 -12.70
C ALA A 37 26.17 9.79 -12.05
N PRO A 38 27.16 9.77 -11.17
CA PRO A 38 27.55 8.58 -10.44
C PRO A 38 26.38 8.09 -9.60
N PHE A 39 26.18 6.77 -9.57
CA PHE A 39 25.24 6.16 -8.66
C PHE A 39 25.74 6.33 -7.24
N HIS A 40 24.99 7.04 -6.42
CA HIS A 40 25.22 7.14 -4.99
C HIS A 40 24.29 6.19 -4.27
N ALA A 41 24.84 5.17 -3.63
CA ALA A 41 24.05 4.38 -2.70
C ALA A 41 23.54 5.31 -1.57
N ALA A 42 22.24 5.27 -1.31
CA ALA A 42 21.71 5.97 -0.15
C ALA A 42 22.33 5.35 1.11
N VAL A 43 23.03 6.18 1.88
CA VAL A 43 23.50 5.77 3.19
C VAL A 43 22.33 5.88 4.13
N ILE A 44 21.81 4.73 4.59
CA ILE A 44 20.80 4.71 5.66
C ILE A 44 21.55 5.11 6.94
N PRO A 45 21.19 6.24 7.58
CA PRO A 45 21.82 6.63 8.83
C PRO A 45 21.59 5.55 9.90
N ALA A 46 22.55 5.38 10.79
CA ALA A 46 22.38 4.47 11.91
C ALA A 46 21.16 4.90 12.74
N ALA A 47 20.39 3.92 13.20
CA ALA A 47 19.22 4.20 14.04
C ALA A 47 19.67 4.94 15.33
N PRO A 48 18.95 5.97 15.76
CA PRO A 48 19.24 6.67 17.00
C PRO A 48 19.10 5.73 18.19
N THR A 49 19.91 5.98 19.22
CA THR A 49 19.85 5.26 20.49
C THR A 49 19.20 6.13 21.55
N CYS A 50 18.31 5.57 22.37
CA CYS A 50 17.72 6.28 23.50
C CYS A 50 18.52 6.00 24.79
N THR A 51 19.00 7.05 25.43
CA THR A 51 19.71 6.96 26.70
C THR A 51 19.19 8.06 27.64
N ASP A 52 18.85 7.68 28.87
CA ASP A 52 18.32 8.59 29.90
C ASP A 52 17.12 9.43 29.41
N GLY A 53 16.26 8.85 28.57
CA GLY A 53 15.06 9.53 28.07
C GLY A 53 15.31 10.50 26.91
N VAL A 54 16.49 10.45 26.28
CA VAL A 54 16.84 11.28 25.12
C VAL A 54 17.37 10.41 24.01
N PHE A 55 16.92 10.65 22.77
CA PHE A 55 17.47 10.01 21.59
C PHE A 55 18.75 10.72 21.12
N TYR A 56 19.73 9.93 20.71
CA TYR A 56 21.02 10.40 20.17
C TYR A 56 21.31 9.76 18.81
N ALA A 57 21.75 10.57 17.86
CA ALA A 57 22.32 10.13 16.60
C ALA A 57 23.66 10.82 16.37
N ASP A 58 24.68 10.07 15.96
CA ASP A 58 26.05 10.56 15.72
C ASP A 58 26.61 11.38 16.91
N GLY A 59 26.24 10.99 18.12
CA GLY A 59 26.68 11.67 19.37
C GLY A 59 25.94 12.99 19.66
N GLN A 60 24.95 13.36 18.87
CA GLN A 60 24.12 14.55 19.09
C GLN A 60 22.75 14.18 19.64
N ALA A 61 22.26 14.96 20.62
CA ALA A 61 20.90 14.79 21.13
C ALA A 61 19.87 15.22 20.08
N LEU A 62 18.85 14.39 19.88
CA LEU A 62 17.72 14.69 19.00
C LEU A 62 16.57 15.29 19.81
N PRO A 63 15.71 16.12 19.18
CA PRO A 63 14.43 16.50 19.77
C PRO A 63 13.66 15.25 20.15
N THR A 64 13.41 15.08 21.45
CA THR A 64 12.72 13.91 22.01
C THR A 64 11.43 14.38 22.64
N GLU A 65 10.33 13.80 22.23
CA GLU A 65 9.00 14.13 22.73
C GLU A 65 8.39 12.94 23.46
N THR A 66 7.39 13.23 24.29
CA THR A 66 6.64 12.21 25.02
C THR A 66 5.21 12.18 24.48
N PHE A 67 4.82 11.03 23.94
CA PHE A 67 3.41 10.76 23.69
C PHE A 67 2.75 10.31 24.99
N SER A 68 1.53 10.78 25.23
CA SER A 68 0.73 10.41 26.40
C SER A 68 -0.75 10.33 26.03
N GLY A 69 -1.26 9.12 25.90
CA GLY A 69 -2.65 8.85 25.56
C GLY A 69 -3.42 8.21 26.74
N THR A 70 -4.68 8.60 26.91
CA THR A 70 -5.53 8.06 27.96
C THR A 70 -6.27 6.82 27.46
N LEU A 71 -6.23 5.75 28.24
CA LEU A 71 -6.91 4.48 28.01
C LEU A 71 -7.99 4.28 29.08
N PRO A 72 -8.99 3.43 28.85
CA PRO A 72 -9.95 3.06 29.89
C PRO A 72 -9.28 2.45 31.13
N GLU A 73 -8.14 1.78 30.95
CA GLU A 73 -7.43 1.00 31.98
C GLU A 73 -6.14 1.66 32.45
N GLY A 74 -5.85 2.88 31.98
CA GLY A 74 -4.62 3.58 32.35
C GLY A 74 -4.13 4.56 31.32
N GLN A 75 -2.82 4.82 31.32
CA GLN A 75 -2.18 5.75 30.44
C GLN A 75 -1.11 5.05 29.59
N LEU A 76 -1.15 5.24 28.30
CA LEU A 76 -0.09 4.85 27.37
C LEU A 76 0.92 5.98 27.27
N THR A 77 2.18 5.70 27.55
CA THR A 77 3.26 6.68 27.44
C THR A 77 4.48 6.08 26.75
N PHE A 78 5.03 6.77 25.76
CA PHE A 78 6.27 6.42 25.12
C PHE A 78 7.05 7.67 24.69
N LEU A 79 8.36 7.52 24.55
CA LEU A 79 9.22 8.57 23.97
C LEU A 79 9.32 8.36 22.46
N TRP A 80 9.43 9.45 21.73
CA TRP A 80 9.62 9.38 20.30
C TRP A 80 10.49 10.52 19.78
N CYS A 81 11.10 10.29 18.62
CA CYS A 81 11.78 11.32 17.84
C CYS A 81 11.63 11.04 16.34
N GLN A 82 11.84 12.06 15.54
CA GLN A 82 11.98 11.93 14.09
C GLN A 82 13.45 12.09 13.70
N TYR A 83 13.96 11.16 12.89
CA TYR A 83 15.31 11.23 12.36
C TYR A 83 15.40 10.55 11.00
N GLY A 84 16.05 11.20 10.02
CA GLY A 84 16.20 10.65 8.68
C GLY A 84 14.89 10.30 7.96
N GLY A 85 13.78 11.02 8.24
CA GLY A 85 12.47 10.75 7.66
C GLY A 85 11.77 9.52 8.24
N GLN A 86 12.13 9.09 9.44
CA GLN A 86 11.52 7.96 10.15
C GLN A 86 11.21 8.33 11.61
N ILE A 87 10.25 7.63 12.19
CA ILE A 87 9.90 7.72 13.61
C ILE A 87 10.67 6.64 14.38
N PHE A 88 11.27 7.03 15.48
CA PHE A 88 11.93 6.12 16.45
C PHE A 88 11.23 6.23 17.79
N LEU A 89 11.05 5.10 18.43
CA LEU A 89 10.26 4.96 19.65
C LEU A 89 11.06 4.28 20.76
N GLN A 90 10.82 4.74 21.99
CA GLN A 90 11.25 4.05 23.20
C GLN A 90 10.03 3.81 24.07
N ASN A 91 9.64 2.55 24.20
CA ASN A 91 8.52 2.15 25.06
C ASN A 91 8.92 2.23 26.53
N GLN A 92 8.07 2.79 27.37
CA GLN A 92 8.31 2.91 28.81
C GLN A 92 7.50 1.90 29.65
N GLN A 93 6.63 1.12 29.01
CA GLN A 93 5.74 0.17 29.67
C GLN A 93 5.87 -1.22 29.09
N GLU A 94 5.82 -2.25 29.93
CA GLU A 94 5.95 -3.64 29.51
C GLU A 94 4.69 -4.19 28.84
N ASP A 95 3.52 -3.67 29.20
CA ASP A 95 2.22 -4.17 28.73
C ASP A 95 1.85 -3.67 27.33
N TRP A 96 2.65 -2.72 26.79
CA TRP A 96 2.43 -2.11 25.49
C TRP A 96 3.62 -2.29 24.57
N SER A 97 3.33 -2.53 23.30
CA SER A 97 4.30 -2.30 22.23
C SER A 97 3.80 -1.18 21.32
N ALA A 98 4.72 -0.33 20.88
CA ALA A 98 4.46 0.72 19.90
C ALA A 98 5.40 0.51 18.73
N GLU A 99 4.88 0.61 17.51
CA GLU A 99 5.61 0.41 16.26
C GLU A 99 5.30 1.54 15.27
N PRO A 100 6.32 2.15 14.64
CA PRO A 100 6.09 3.13 13.58
C PRO A 100 5.36 2.48 12.41
N ILE A 101 4.42 3.22 11.81
CA ILE A 101 3.75 2.79 10.61
C ILE A 101 4.60 3.19 9.41
N SER A 102 4.94 2.20 8.57
CA SER A 102 5.72 2.44 7.37
C SER A 102 5.04 3.48 6.46
N GLY A 103 5.79 4.53 6.12
CA GLY A 103 5.30 5.63 5.27
C GLY A 103 4.52 6.72 6.02
N SER A 104 4.24 6.56 7.33
CA SER A 104 3.66 7.62 8.16
C SER A 104 4.74 8.33 8.97
N MET A 105 4.60 9.64 9.10
CA MET A 105 5.44 10.48 9.96
C MET A 105 4.72 10.95 11.23
N ASP A 106 3.46 10.57 11.42
CA ASP A 106 2.65 10.99 12.55
C ASP A 106 1.94 9.84 13.27
N ALA A 107 1.73 8.70 12.64
CA ALA A 107 0.95 7.61 13.21
C ALA A 107 1.84 6.46 13.71
N VAL A 108 1.50 5.97 14.89
CA VAL A 108 2.15 4.82 15.56
C VAL A 108 1.09 3.78 15.91
N LEU A 109 1.35 2.52 15.54
CA LEU A 109 0.52 1.40 15.94
C LEU A 109 0.89 0.97 17.36
N CYS A 110 -0.09 1.02 18.25
CA CYS A 110 0.05 0.58 19.63
C CYS A 110 -0.71 -0.74 19.83
N ARG A 111 -0.05 -1.71 20.43
CA ARG A 111 -0.63 -2.98 20.82
C ARG A 111 -0.60 -3.15 22.33
N LEU A 112 -1.78 -3.26 22.94
CA LEU A 112 -1.93 -3.68 24.33
C LEU A 112 -1.98 -5.20 24.37
N ARG A 113 -1.08 -5.82 25.11
CA ARG A 113 -1.05 -7.28 25.32
C ARG A 113 -2.06 -7.65 26.41
N ASP A 114 -2.80 -8.72 26.18
CA ASP A 114 -3.58 -9.33 27.26
C ASP A 114 -2.61 -10.13 28.15
N PRO A 115 -2.52 -9.83 29.45
CA PRO A 115 -1.62 -10.56 30.35
C PRO A 115 -2.02 -12.03 30.54
N GLU A 116 -3.30 -12.37 30.32
CA GLU A 116 -3.80 -13.74 30.45
C GLU A 116 -3.72 -14.51 29.14
N GLN A 117 -3.71 -13.80 27.99
CA GLN A 117 -3.67 -14.38 26.65
C GLN A 117 -2.66 -13.61 25.79
N LEU A 118 -1.38 -13.95 25.93
CA LEU A 118 -0.25 -13.23 25.31
C LEU A 118 -0.29 -13.14 23.77
N ASP A 119 -1.04 -14.03 23.12
CA ASP A 119 -1.29 -14.05 21.69
C ASP A 119 -2.42 -13.09 21.26
N GLN A 120 -3.21 -12.61 22.22
CA GLN A 120 -4.29 -11.65 21.97
C GLN A 120 -3.87 -10.24 22.35
N GLY A 121 -4.47 -9.26 21.71
CA GLY A 121 -4.19 -7.88 22.01
C GLY A 121 -5.21 -6.93 21.38
N ARG A 122 -5.35 -5.77 22.01
CA ARG A 122 -6.11 -4.65 21.46
C ARG A 122 -5.16 -3.71 20.72
N TYR A 123 -5.64 -3.06 19.70
CA TYR A 123 -4.84 -2.18 18.87
C TYR A 123 -5.42 -0.77 18.85
N ALA A 124 -4.53 0.21 18.91
CA ALA A 124 -4.85 1.61 18.75
C ALA A 124 -3.84 2.30 17.85
N LEU A 125 -4.28 3.36 17.19
CA LEU A 125 -3.40 4.33 16.53
C LEU A 125 -3.13 5.50 17.46
N ALA A 126 -1.86 5.79 17.70
CA ALA A 126 -1.42 7.00 18.36
C ALA A 126 -1.05 8.03 17.30
N TRP A 127 -1.71 9.17 17.31
CA TRP A 127 -1.44 10.31 16.44
C TRP A 127 -0.52 11.27 17.17
N LEU A 128 0.74 11.35 16.75
CA LEU A 128 1.80 12.01 17.50
C LEU A 128 1.57 13.52 17.65
N GLU A 129 1.17 14.19 16.56
CA GLU A 129 0.93 15.64 16.58
C GLU A 129 -0.29 16.02 17.40
N SER A 130 -1.38 15.27 17.28
CA SER A 130 -2.63 15.57 18.00
C SER A 130 -2.67 15.03 19.43
N GLY A 131 -1.81 14.05 19.75
CA GLY A 131 -1.84 13.35 21.03
C GLY A 131 -3.06 12.44 21.21
N GLN A 132 -3.79 12.12 20.13
CA GLN A 132 -5.01 11.31 20.19
C GLN A 132 -4.71 9.83 20.04
N LEU A 133 -5.58 8.99 20.60
CA LEU A 133 -5.62 7.55 20.39
C LEU A 133 -6.93 7.16 19.71
N THR A 134 -6.81 6.42 18.61
CA THR A 134 -7.95 5.82 17.91
C THR A 134 -7.88 4.31 18.09
N TRP A 135 -8.89 3.72 18.70
CA TRP A 135 -9.01 2.28 18.82
C TRP A 135 -9.39 1.66 17.48
N LEU A 136 -8.61 0.69 17.02
CA LEU A 136 -8.86 0.03 15.73
C LEU A 136 -9.82 -1.13 15.85
N LEU A 137 -10.04 -1.76 16.87
CA LEU A 137 -10.99 -2.86 17.12
C LEU A 137 -11.25 -2.94 18.61
N PRO A 138 -12.04 -2.00 19.18
CA PRO A 138 -12.17 -1.85 20.63
C PRO A 138 -12.72 -3.10 21.32
N ASP A 139 -13.60 -3.86 20.64
CA ASP A 139 -14.30 -5.01 21.19
C ASP A 139 -13.74 -6.36 20.71
N LEU A 140 -12.77 -6.36 19.82
CA LEU A 140 -12.20 -7.57 19.27
C LEU A 140 -10.77 -7.75 19.81
N LEU A 141 -10.64 -8.62 20.79
CA LEU A 141 -9.36 -9.26 21.08
C LEU A 141 -9.00 -10.08 19.85
N THR A 142 -8.17 -9.55 18.96
CA THR A 142 -7.73 -10.33 17.81
C THR A 142 -6.60 -11.25 18.28
N PRO A 143 -6.77 -12.57 18.21
CA PRO A 143 -5.65 -13.50 18.39
C PRO A 143 -4.62 -13.33 17.27
N TYR A 144 -4.87 -12.41 16.35
CA TYR A 144 -4.21 -12.29 15.06
C TYR A 144 -3.62 -10.91 14.95
N GLY A 145 -2.32 -10.84 14.80
CA GLY A 145 -1.63 -9.57 14.63
C GLY A 145 -2.12 -8.83 13.39
N ILE A 146 -2.18 -7.52 13.47
CA ILE A 146 -2.20 -6.65 12.31
C ILE A 146 -0.83 -6.80 11.66
N TRP A 147 -0.78 -7.27 10.41
CA TRP A 147 0.48 -7.47 9.69
C TRP A 147 0.75 -6.40 8.64
N GLN A 148 -0.30 -5.67 8.23
CA GLN A 148 -0.20 -4.51 7.35
C GLN A 148 -1.19 -3.45 7.82
N LEU A 149 -0.75 -2.19 7.82
CA LEU A 149 -1.58 -1.04 8.12
C LEU A 149 -1.14 0.11 7.23
N GLU A 150 -2.12 0.75 6.59
CA GLU A 150 -1.95 1.95 5.78
C GLU A 150 -2.88 3.03 6.29
N VAL A 151 -2.34 4.20 6.56
CA VAL A 151 -3.10 5.37 6.99
C VAL A 151 -3.41 6.24 5.78
N SER A 152 -4.59 6.84 5.76
CA SER A 152 -4.97 7.79 4.72
C SER A 152 -4.07 9.03 4.74
N PRO A 153 -3.92 9.74 3.60
CA PRO A 153 -3.09 10.95 3.53
C PRO A 153 -3.53 12.07 4.49
N ASP A 154 -4.80 12.12 4.87
CA ASP A 154 -5.35 13.08 5.82
C ASP A 154 -5.26 12.62 7.29
N LEU A 155 -4.66 11.45 7.52
CA LEU A 155 -4.44 10.85 8.84
C LEU A 155 -5.73 10.63 9.66
N GLN A 156 -6.89 10.53 9.01
CA GLN A 156 -8.18 10.34 9.70
C GLN A 156 -8.70 8.90 9.61
N GLN A 157 -8.16 8.13 8.66
CA GLN A 157 -8.65 6.81 8.30
C GLN A 157 -7.49 5.81 8.18
N ALA A 158 -7.79 4.54 8.34
CA ALA A 158 -6.81 3.49 8.20
C ALA A 158 -7.39 2.26 7.52
N ILE A 159 -6.55 1.57 6.75
CA ILE A 159 -6.79 0.23 6.24
C ILE A 159 -5.84 -0.70 6.98
N PHE A 160 -6.32 -1.83 7.46
CA PHE A 160 -5.45 -2.82 8.06
C PHE A 160 -5.83 -4.24 7.68
N LEU A 161 -4.80 -5.08 7.59
CA LEU A 161 -4.94 -6.51 7.31
C LEU A 161 -4.59 -7.29 8.57
N THR A 162 -5.41 -8.28 8.87
CA THR A 162 -5.16 -9.24 9.95
C THR A 162 -4.83 -10.60 9.36
N ARG A 163 -4.02 -11.38 10.04
CA ARG A 163 -3.69 -12.73 9.64
C ARG A 163 -3.99 -13.70 10.76
N GLN A 164 -4.89 -14.63 10.49
CA GLN A 164 -5.06 -15.86 11.25
C GLN A 164 -4.17 -16.95 10.67
N ALA A 165 -3.96 -18.04 11.38
CA ALA A 165 -3.18 -19.17 10.89
C ALA A 165 -3.64 -19.66 9.50
N ASP A 166 -4.94 -19.58 9.25
CA ASP A 166 -5.64 -20.09 8.08
C ASP A 166 -6.54 -19.05 7.38
N ARG A 167 -6.60 -17.79 7.87
CA ARG A 167 -7.54 -16.77 7.38
C ARG A 167 -6.92 -15.39 7.38
N GLN A 168 -7.25 -14.61 6.37
CA GLN A 168 -6.90 -13.19 6.28
C GLN A 168 -8.16 -12.34 6.37
N GLY A 169 -8.09 -11.24 7.12
CA GLY A 169 -9.11 -10.20 7.18
C GLY A 169 -8.57 -8.90 6.60
N ALA A 170 -9.43 -8.12 5.96
CA ALA A 170 -9.16 -6.79 5.48
C ALA A 170 -10.21 -5.84 6.06
N PHE A 171 -9.76 -4.76 6.69
CA PHE A 171 -10.63 -3.85 7.42
C PHE A 171 -10.33 -2.39 7.08
N TYR A 172 -11.36 -1.58 7.11
CA TYR A 172 -11.30 -0.13 7.05
C TYR A 172 -11.79 0.47 8.36
N CYS A 173 -11.14 1.53 8.82
CA CYS A 173 -11.51 2.27 10.02
C CYS A 173 -11.48 3.77 9.71
N ASP A 174 -12.58 4.46 10.02
CA ASP A 174 -12.70 5.93 9.92
C ASP A 174 -12.58 6.64 11.29
N GLY A 175 -12.14 5.92 12.31
CA GLY A 175 -12.05 6.41 13.68
C GLY A 175 -13.35 6.32 14.49
N GLN A 176 -14.50 6.05 13.85
CA GLN A 176 -15.80 5.86 14.50
C GLN A 176 -16.30 4.41 14.38
N GLN A 177 -16.06 3.81 13.22
CA GLN A 177 -16.47 2.44 12.92
C GLN A 177 -15.34 1.66 12.25
N VAL A 178 -15.49 0.35 12.31
CA VAL A 178 -14.63 -0.60 11.59
C VAL A 178 -15.50 -1.42 10.64
N VAL A 179 -15.13 -1.42 9.37
CA VAL A 179 -15.82 -2.14 8.31
C VAL A 179 -14.98 -3.35 7.90
N ASP A 180 -15.57 -4.53 7.91
CA ASP A 180 -14.99 -5.72 7.29
C ASP A 180 -15.15 -5.60 5.77
N LEU A 181 -14.05 -5.36 5.07
CA LEU A 181 -14.05 -5.16 3.62
C LEU A 181 -14.39 -6.42 2.84
N ALA A 182 -14.11 -7.61 3.39
CA ALA A 182 -14.52 -8.86 2.75
C ALA A 182 -16.05 -8.98 2.75
N VAL A 183 -16.68 -8.68 3.88
CA VAL A 183 -18.16 -8.67 3.99
C VAL A 183 -18.76 -7.58 3.10
N ALA A 184 -18.22 -6.37 3.13
CA ALA A 184 -18.71 -5.25 2.32
C ALA A 184 -18.60 -5.53 0.81
N CYS A 185 -17.56 -6.24 0.37
CA CYS A 185 -17.37 -6.66 -1.02
C CYS A 185 -18.19 -7.92 -1.39
N GLY A 186 -18.88 -8.54 -0.45
CA GLY A 186 -19.60 -9.79 -0.70
C GLY A 186 -18.69 -10.98 -0.99
N ILE A 187 -17.44 -10.93 -0.52
CA ILE A 187 -16.46 -12.00 -0.66
C ILE A 187 -16.84 -13.12 0.30
N ALA A 188 -17.05 -14.32 -0.25
CA ALA A 188 -17.37 -15.48 0.56
C ALA A 188 -16.21 -15.82 1.50
N GLU A 189 -16.54 -16.27 2.72
CA GLU A 189 -15.54 -16.77 3.64
C GLU A 189 -14.89 -18.04 3.10
N ASP A 190 -13.64 -17.93 2.71
CA ASP A 190 -12.81 -19.05 2.28
C ASP A 190 -11.41 -18.88 2.85
N ALA A 191 -10.98 -19.85 3.65
CA ALA A 191 -9.68 -19.86 4.29
C ALA A 191 -8.51 -19.83 3.29
N SER A 192 -8.75 -20.21 2.02
CA SER A 192 -7.75 -20.20 0.97
C SER A 192 -7.58 -18.84 0.27
N LEU A 193 -8.45 -17.86 0.55
CA LEU A 193 -8.37 -16.55 -0.07
C LEU A 193 -7.26 -15.69 0.54
N MET A 194 -6.46 -15.09 -0.33
CA MET A 194 -5.51 -14.05 0.02
C MET A 194 -6.17 -12.69 -0.26
N LEU A 195 -6.37 -11.91 0.79
CA LEU A 195 -6.93 -10.57 0.71
C LEU A 195 -5.81 -9.53 0.74
N THR A 196 -5.94 -8.50 -0.08
CA THR A 196 -5.17 -7.26 0.05
C THR A 196 -6.10 -6.06 0.00
N ALA A 197 -5.72 -4.99 0.64
CA ALA A 197 -6.44 -3.72 0.58
C ALA A 197 -5.41 -2.59 0.55
N ARG A 198 -5.70 -1.54 -0.22
CA ARG A 198 -4.87 -0.33 -0.31
C ARG A 198 -5.69 0.88 -0.76
N TRP A 199 -5.19 2.05 -0.53
CA TRP A 199 -5.84 3.28 -0.96
C TRP A 199 -5.86 3.43 -2.48
N LEU A 200 -6.99 3.87 -3.02
CA LEU A 200 -7.21 4.29 -4.40
C LEU A 200 -7.78 5.72 -4.40
N GLY A 201 -6.94 6.69 -4.11
CA GLY A 201 -7.40 8.05 -3.81
C GLY A 201 -8.16 8.09 -2.47
N ALA A 202 -9.44 8.47 -2.50
CA ALA A 202 -10.33 8.45 -1.34
C ALA A 202 -11.05 7.11 -1.12
N ASP A 203 -10.96 6.20 -2.10
CA ASP A 203 -11.58 4.88 -2.06
C ASP A 203 -10.57 3.79 -1.68
N ILE A 204 -11.05 2.56 -1.54
CA ILE A 204 -10.22 1.41 -1.20
C ILE A 204 -10.30 0.37 -2.30
N LEU A 205 -9.13 0.00 -2.82
CA LEU A 205 -8.96 -1.14 -3.71
C LEU A 205 -8.81 -2.42 -2.87
N VAL A 206 -9.71 -3.36 -3.05
CA VAL A 206 -9.68 -4.67 -2.40
C VAL A 206 -9.43 -5.75 -3.44
N THR A 207 -8.49 -6.64 -3.20
CA THR A 207 -8.30 -7.83 -4.03
C THR A 207 -8.52 -9.10 -3.24
N ALA A 208 -9.15 -10.07 -3.88
CA ALA A 208 -9.34 -11.41 -3.35
C ALA A 208 -8.75 -12.42 -4.33
N THR A 209 -7.62 -13.04 -3.95
CA THR A 209 -6.93 -14.01 -4.78
C THR A 209 -7.20 -15.42 -4.25
N ALA A 210 -7.78 -16.27 -5.07
CA ALA A 210 -8.03 -17.67 -4.70
C ALA A 210 -6.70 -18.41 -4.50
N GLY A 211 -6.64 -19.21 -3.45
CA GLY A 211 -5.51 -20.09 -3.18
C GLY A 211 -5.31 -21.13 -4.30
N GLY A 212 -4.13 -21.74 -4.33
CA GLY A 212 -3.78 -22.74 -5.32
C GLY A 212 -2.31 -22.63 -5.75
N SER A 213 -1.93 -23.37 -6.80
CA SER A 213 -0.63 -23.16 -7.43
C SER A 213 -0.56 -21.76 -8.03
N GLN A 214 0.63 -21.19 -8.12
CA GLN A 214 0.82 -19.83 -8.64
C GLN A 214 0.17 -19.64 -10.03
N GLU A 215 0.20 -20.65 -10.88
CA GLU A 215 -0.32 -20.64 -12.23
C GLU A 215 -1.86 -20.72 -12.32
N SER A 216 -2.54 -21.15 -11.24
CA SER A 216 -4.00 -21.31 -11.21
C SER A 216 -4.71 -20.24 -10.37
N ARG A 217 -3.98 -19.28 -9.80
CA ARG A 217 -4.56 -18.24 -8.97
C ARG A 217 -5.40 -17.27 -9.80
N LEU A 218 -6.62 -17.07 -9.37
CA LEU A 218 -7.54 -16.09 -9.95
C LEU A 218 -7.83 -15.01 -8.92
N THR A 219 -7.83 -13.77 -9.37
CA THR A 219 -8.04 -12.59 -8.53
C THR A 219 -9.31 -11.88 -8.96
N ASP A 220 -10.16 -11.60 -8.00
CA ASP A 220 -11.25 -10.66 -8.09
C ASP A 220 -10.81 -9.31 -7.51
N VAL A 221 -11.25 -8.21 -8.13
CA VAL A 221 -10.93 -6.85 -7.71
C VAL A 221 -12.19 -6.06 -7.46
N TYR A 222 -12.24 -5.40 -6.33
CA TYR A 222 -13.35 -4.56 -5.89
C TYR A 222 -12.84 -3.16 -5.57
N VAL A 223 -13.70 -2.18 -5.70
CA VAL A 223 -13.49 -0.83 -5.17
C VAL A 223 -14.58 -0.56 -4.15
N TYR A 224 -14.16 -0.26 -2.93
CA TYR A 224 -15.02 0.19 -1.85
C TYR A 224 -14.98 1.72 -1.79
N ASP A 225 -16.12 2.35 -2.03
CA ASP A 225 -16.33 3.79 -1.95
C ASP A 225 -16.57 4.15 -0.48
N CYS A 226 -15.62 4.84 0.14
CA CYS A 226 -15.69 5.21 1.55
C CYS A 226 -16.80 6.23 1.84
N ALA A 227 -17.22 7.05 0.87
CA ALA A 227 -18.25 8.06 1.05
C ALA A 227 -19.66 7.49 1.02
N THR A 228 -19.90 6.48 0.19
CA THR A 228 -21.22 5.81 0.05
C THR A 228 -21.32 4.50 0.81
N GLU A 229 -20.20 3.99 1.33
CA GLU A 229 -20.08 2.69 2.00
C GLU A 229 -20.49 1.49 1.10
N LEU A 230 -20.34 1.65 -0.21
CA LEU A 230 -20.70 0.64 -1.18
C LEU A 230 -19.47 0.07 -1.89
N ALA A 231 -19.42 -1.24 -2.00
CA ALA A 231 -18.43 -1.93 -2.80
C ALA A 231 -18.97 -2.26 -4.21
N ARG A 232 -18.09 -2.13 -5.21
CA ARG A 232 -18.40 -2.55 -6.58
C ARG A 232 -17.32 -3.49 -7.12
N PRO A 233 -17.68 -4.61 -7.76
CA PRO A 233 -16.73 -5.43 -8.48
C PRO A 233 -16.24 -4.68 -9.73
N THR A 234 -14.93 -4.75 -10.00
CA THR A 234 -14.31 -4.09 -11.15
C THR A 234 -13.63 -5.06 -12.10
N VAL A 235 -12.94 -6.07 -11.55
CA VAL A 235 -12.33 -7.15 -12.33
C VAL A 235 -12.76 -8.47 -11.71
N SER A 236 -13.14 -9.44 -12.54
CA SER A 236 -13.54 -10.76 -12.06
C SER A 236 -12.66 -11.85 -12.67
N ARG A 237 -12.13 -12.71 -11.80
CA ARG A 237 -11.38 -13.92 -12.12
C ARG A 237 -10.22 -13.70 -13.10
N ALA A 238 -9.49 -12.58 -12.94
CA ALA A 238 -8.27 -12.36 -13.70
C ALA A 238 -7.16 -13.31 -13.21
N ALA A 239 -6.38 -13.86 -14.13
CA ALA A 239 -5.22 -14.64 -13.76
C ALA A 239 -4.21 -13.75 -13.02
N ALA A 240 -3.83 -14.14 -11.81
CA ALA A 240 -2.84 -13.39 -11.01
C ALA A 240 -1.44 -13.44 -11.63
N TYR A 241 -1.14 -14.52 -12.35
CA TYR A 241 0.17 -14.77 -12.95
C TYR A 241 0.03 -15.62 -14.21
N ILE A 242 0.78 -15.29 -15.26
CA ILE A 242 0.90 -16.07 -16.49
C ILE A 242 2.39 -16.36 -16.71
N PRO A 243 2.83 -17.65 -16.66
CA PRO A 243 4.24 -18.00 -16.67
C PRO A 243 5.00 -17.55 -17.93
N GLN A 244 4.33 -17.59 -19.09
CA GLN A 244 4.93 -17.25 -20.38
C GLN A 244 5.18 -15.75 -20.53
N ARG A 245 4.38 -14.94 -19.86
CA ARG A 245 4.45 -13.48 -19.88
C ARG A 245 3.81 -12.92 -18.63
N GLN A 246 4.61 -12.43 -17.70
CA GLN A 246 4.13 -11.93 -16.41
C GLN A 246 3.21 -10.73 -16.59
N GLU A 247 3.45 -9.87 -17.58
CA GLU A 247 2.65 -8.70 -17.90
C GLU A 247 1.21 -9.04 -18.30
N ASP A 248 0.97 -10.27 -18.78
CA ASP A 248 -0.36 -10.76 -19.14
C ASP A 248 -1.21 -11.14 -17.91
N GLY A 249 -0.61 -11.32 -16.74
CA GLY A 249 -1.30 -11.42 -15.46
C GLY A 249 -1.92 -10.11 -15.03
N LEU A 250 -2.66 -10.14 -13.92
CA LEU A 250 -3.23 -8.93 -13.34
C LEU A 250 -2.11 -8.00 -12.84
N GLN A 251 -2.03 -6.82 -13.43
CA GLN A 251 -1.09 -5.76 -13.07
C GLN A 251 -1.83 -4.47 -12.75
N PHE A 252 -1.23 -3.63 -11.90
CA PHE A 252 -1.77 -2.32 -11.53
C PHE A 252 -0.80 -1.20 -11.89
N TYR A 253 -1.34 -0.11 -12.43
CA TYR A 253 -0.57 1.04 -12.93
C TYR A 253 -1.14 2.37 -12.41
N ALA A 254 -0.34 3.43 -12.52
CA ALA A 254 -0.72 4.80 -12.15
C ALA A 254 -1.32 4.91 -10.74
N GLY A 255 -0.59 4.44 -9.72
CA GLY A 255 -1.08 4.42 -8.34
C GLY A 255 -2.31 3.54 -8.14
N ALA A 256 -2.40 2.45 -8.91
CA ALA A 256 -3.54 1.54 -8.96
C ALA A 256 -4.83 2.11 -9.57
N ALA A 257 -4.77 3.25 -10.27
CA ALA A 257 -5.95 3.77 -11.00
C ALA A 257 -6.38 2.85 -12.16
N TYR A 258 -5.47 2.05 -12.68
CA TYR A 258 -5.73 1.11 -13.79
C TYR A 258 -5.28 -0.30 -13.45
N ALA A 259 -6.08 -1.27 -13.89
CA ALA A 259 -5.74 -2.68 -13.91
C ALA A 259 -5.63 -3.18 -15.36
N THR A 260 -4.62 -4.01 -15.65
CA THR A 260 -4.50 -4.72 -16.91
C THR A 260 -4.46 -6.21 -16.66
N TYR A 261 -5.07 -6.98 -17.54
CA TYR A 261 -5.13 -8.44 -17.43
C TYR A 261 -5.57 -9.07 -18.76
N ARG A 262 -5.23 -10.32 -18.97
CA ARG A 262 -5.75 -11.11 -20.10
C ARG A 262 -7.11 -11.72 -19.78
N GLN A 263 -8.04 -11.56 -20.71
CA GLN A 263 -9.31 -12.24 -20.67
C GLN A 263 -9.74 -12.62 -22.10
N ASN A 264 -10.13 -13.85 -22.30
CA ASN A 264 -10.56 -14.38 -23.62
C ASN A 264 -9.50 -14.15 -24.73
N GLY A 265 -8.22 -14.23 -24.40
CA GLY A 265 -7.11 -14.10 -25.35
C GLY A 265 -6.70 -12.66 -25.69
N THR A 266 -7.42 -11.64 -25.21
CA THR A 266 -7.09 -10.22 -25.42
C THR A 266 -6.67 -9.54 -24.14
N LEU A 267 -5.81 -8.51 -24.26
CA LEU A 267 -5.46 -7.63 -23.15
C LEU A 267 -6.60 -6.66 -22.88
N ARG A 268 -6.99 -6.55 -21.62
CA ARG A 268 -7.98 -5.61 -21.14
C ARG A 268 -7.35 -4.57 -20.23
N VAL A 269 -7.92 -3.38 -20.27
CA VAL A 269 -7.60 -2.27 -19.37
C VAL A 269 -8.87 -1.83 -18.67
N THR A 270 -8.85 -1.87 -17.34
CA THR A 270 -9.95 -1.38 -16.51
C THR A 270 -9.51 -0.14 -15.77
N ASN A 271 -10.23 0.97 -15.93
CA ASN A 271 -10.12 2.12 -15.04
C ASN A 271 -10.84 1.77 -13.72
N LEU A 272 -10.10 1.63 -12.65
CA LEU A 272 -10.64 1.20 -11.36
C LEU A 272 -11.47 2.28 -10.67
N ARG A 273 -11.25 3.57 -11.00
CA ARG A 273 -12.05 4.67 -10.45
C ARG A 273 -13.45 4.72 -11.05
N THR A 274 -13.57 4.51 -12.37
CA THR A 274 -14.87 4.56 -13.07
C THR A 274 -15.52 3.17 -13.22
N GLY A 275 -14.72 2.10 -13.24
CA GLY A 275 -15.17 0.73 -13.53
C GLY A 275 -15.22 0.41 -15.03
N ASP A 276 -14.87 1.38 -15.90
CA ASP A 276 -14.89 1.17 -17.35
C ASP A 276 -13.78 0.21 -17.77
N THR A 277 -14.13 -0.76 -18.59
CA THR A 277 -13.20 -1.74 -19.12
C THR A 277 -13.14 -1.64 -20.65
N HIS A 278 -11.92 -1.53 -21.18
CA HIS A 278 -11.64 -1.50 -22.61
C HIS A 278 -10.91 -2.77 -23.03
N ASP A 279 -11.37 -3.35 -24.15
CA ASP A 279 -10.63 -4.38 -24.86
C ASP A 279 -9.64 -3.69 -25.81
N THR A 280 -8.35 -3.90 -25.61
CA THR A 280 -7.31 -3.23 -26.39
C THR A 280 -7.14 -3.82 -27.79
N GLY A 281 -7.71 -5.00 -28.06
CA GLY A 281 -7.47 -5.76 -29.28
C GLY A 281 -6.08 -6.42 -29.36
N VAL A 282 -5.23 -6.25 -28.35
CA VAL A 282 -3.88 -6.86 -28.31
C VAL A 282 -4.01 -8.34 -28.01
N SER A 283 -3.72 -9.19 -29.02
CA SER A 283 -3.72 -10.65 -28.85
C SER A 283 -2.51 -11.13 -28.07
N ALA A 284 -2.58 -12.41 -27.62
CA ALA A 284 -1.51 -13.00 -26.82
C ALA A 284 -0.17 -13.10 -27.55
N ASP A 285 -0.21 -13.17 -28.88
CA ASP A 285 1.00 -13.36 -29.72
C ASP A 285 1.72 -12.05 -30.06
N VAL A 286 1.10 -10.90 -29.75
CA VAL A 286 1.66 -9.58 -30.05
C VAL A 286 2.42 -9.04 -28.85
N PRO A 287 3.73 -8.72 -28.97
CA PRO A 287 4.48 -8.04 -27.94
C PRO A 287 3.90 -6.64 -27.67
N TYR A 288 3.86 -6.26 -26.42
CA TYR A 288 3.39 -4.94 -25.98
C TYR A 288 4.10 -4.53 -24.71
N HIS A 289 4.08 -3.25 -24.41
CA HIS A 289 4.43 -2.70 -23.10
C HIS A 289 3.43 -1.62 -22.69
N ILE A 290 3.41 -1.33 -21.41
CA ILE A 290 2.50 -0.33 -20.84
C ILE A 290 3.33 0.82 -20.30
N CYS A 291 3.00 2.02 -20.77
CA CYS A 291 3.61 3.26 -20.33
C CYS A 291 2.62 4.06 -19.49
N THR A 292 3.08 4.64 -18.38
CA THR A 292 2.32 5.65 -17.63
C THR A 292 2.52 7.01 -18.26
N VAL A 293 1.42 7.70 -18.55
CA VAL A 293 1.41 9.04 -19.18
C VAL A 293 0.63 10.00 -18.28
N GLY A 294 1.32 10.67 -17.37
CA GLY A 294 0.66 11.45 -16.31
C GLY A 294 -0.09 10.54 -15.35
N GLU A 295 -1.39 10.75 -15.24
CA GLU A 295 -2.29 9.89 -14.45
C GLU A 295 -2.93 8.75 -15.27
N ASP A 296 -2.67 8.69 -16.57
CA ASP A 296 -3.20 7.71 -17.50
C ASP A 296 -2.17 6.64 -17.87
N ILE A 297 -2.61 5.64 -18.61
CA ILE A 297 -1.75 4.61 -19.19
C ILE A 297 -1.94 4.52 -20.71
N ALA A 298 -0.89 4.13 -21.42
CA ALA A 298 -0.91 3.80 -22.83
C ALA A 298 -0.40 2.38 -23.03
N VAL A 299 -1.10 1.61 -23.86
CA VAL A 299 -0.66 0.29 -24.32
C VAL A 299 0.03 0.47 -25.67
N VAL A 300 1.31 0.13 -25.74
CA VAL A 300 2.12 0.28 -26.95
C VAL A 300 2.42 -1.12 -27.50
N GLN A 301 1.98 -1.38 -28.71
CA GLN A 301 2.32 -2.60 -29.43
C GLN A 301 3.65 -2.44 -30.13
N GLU A 302 4.47 -3.49 -30.07
CA GLU A 302 5.68 -3.59 -30.88
C GLU A 302 5.29 -4.08 -32.29
N GLN A 303 5.80 -3.39 -33.30
CA GLN A 303 5.57 -3.77 -34.70
C GLN A 303 6.64 -4.72 -35.21
#